data_a2ee445abc43d614f8c32418fadc6c54
#
_entry.id   a2ee445abc43d614f8c32418fadc6c54
#
_cell.length_a   1.000
_cell.length_b   1.000
_cell.length_c   1.000
_cell.angle_alpha   90.00
_cell.angle_beta   90.00
_cell.angle_gamma   90.00
#
_symmetry.space_group_name_H-M   'P 1'
#
loop_
_entity.id
_entity.type
_entity.pdbx_description
1 polymer ?
#
loop_
_entity_poly.entity_id
_entity_poly.type
_entity_poly.pdbx_seq_one_letter_code
_entity_poly.pdbx_strand_id
1 'polypeptide(L)'
;PFVVPAVNGDEHLDAQNVNMVTCGGQATIPMVAAVSRVVPVAYAEIVASIASKSAGPGTRANIDEFTETTSSAIETVGGARRGKAIIILNPAEPPLIMRDTVFCLVDAPDPATHDEIRQSIEKMVGDVAAYVPGYRLKQQVQITEIPEDQPVETLLVDGNRPTHQVSIFLEVEGAAHYLPAYAGNLDIMTSAGLQIAERIAQKKDNA
;
A
#
# COMPACT_ATOMS: atom_id res chain seq x y z
N PRO A 1 5.37 -4.27 -16.15
CA PRO A 1 5.38 -3.24 -15.11
C PRO A 1 4.54 -3.63 -13.91
N PHE A 2 4.87 -3.09 -12.72
CA PHE A 2 4.00 -3.14 -11.56
C PHE A 2 2.83 -2.17 -11.73
N VAL A 3 1.61 -2.60 -11.38
CA VAL A 3 0.41 -1.79 -11.55
C VAL A 3 -0.42 -1.78 -10.28
N VAL A 4 -0.75 -0.57 -9.83
CA VAL A 4 -1.68 -0.28 -8.75
C VAL A 4 -2.74 0.68 -9.28
N PRO A 5 -4.02 0.28 -9.39
CA PRO A 5 -5.04 1.01 -10.17
C PRO A 5 -5.19 2.49 -9.80
N ALA A 6 -5.16 2.82 -8.50
CA ALA A 6 -5.30 4.20 -8.01
C ALA A 6 -4.03 5.05 -8.17
N VAL A 7 -2.88 4.46 -8.51
CA VAL A 7 -1.59 5.16 -8.59
C VAL A 7 -1.17 5.37 -10.06
N ASN A 8 -1.01 4.27 -10.79
CA ASN A 8 -0.47 4.25 -12.16
C ASN A 8 -1.29 3.36 -13.13
N GLY A 9 -2.57 3.08 -12.79
CA GLY A 9 -3.40 2.16 -13.56
C GLY A 9 -3.58 2.51 -15.04
N ASP A 10 -3.56 3.80 -15.37
CA ASP A 10 -3.76 4.27 -16.74
C ASP A 10 -2.47 4.31 -17.58
N GLU A 11 -1.31 4.18 -16.96
CA GLU A 11 -0.01 4.31 -17.64
C GLU A 11 0.37 3.07 -18.48
N HIS A 12 -0.22 1.91 -18.17
CA HIS A 12 0.22 0.61 -18.69
C HIS A 12 -0.88 -0.18 -19.42
N LEU A 13 -1.93 0.49 -19.89
CA LEU A 13 -3.08 -0.18 -20.55
C LEU A 13 -2.73 -0.85 -21.88
N ASP A 14 -1.60 -0.53 -22.50
CA ASP A 14 -1.09 -1.16 -23.72
C ASP A 14 -0.08 -2.29 -23.45
N ALA A 15 0.27 -2.52 -22.18
CA ALA A 15 1.22 -3.56 -21.85
C ALA A 15 0.64 -4.95 -22.10
N GLN A 16 1.42 -5.85 -22.69
CA GLN A 16 1.02 -7.24 -22.93
C GLN A 16 0.86 -8.03 -21.62
N ASN A 17 1.58 -7.62 -20.58
CA ASN A 17 1.56 -8.23 -19.26
C ASN A 17 1.75 -7.16 -18.19
N VAL A 18 0.94 -7.19 -17.15
CA VAL A 18 1.06 -6.34 -15.97
C VAL A 18 1.19 -7.20 -14.70
N ASN A 19 2.03 -6.76 -13.78
CA ASN A 19 2.18 -7.39 -12.48
C ASN A 19 1.38 -6.60 -11.43
N MET A 20 0.37 -7.24 -10.86
CA MET A 20 -0.51 -6.64 -9.85
C MET A 20 0.12 -6.61 -8.45
N VAL A 21 1.42 -6.78 -8.35
CA VAL A 21 2.19 -6.76 -7.11
C VAL A 21 1.75 -7.88 -6.15
N THR A 22 1.26 -7.51 -4.97
CA THR A 22 0.78 -8.40 -3.90
C THR A 22 -0.43 -7.78 -3.21
N CYS A 23 -1.15 -8.55 -2.41
CA CYS A 23 -2.27 -8.02 -1.63
C CYS A 23 -1.84 -6.88 -0.69
N GLY A 24 -0.72 -7.06 0.02
CA GLY A 24 -0.13 -6.00 0.85
C GLY A 24 0.31 -4.79 0.03
N GLY A 25 0.88 -5.02 -1.16
CA GLY A 25 1.25 -3.95 -2.08
C GLY A 25 0.04 -3.16 -2.57
N GLN A 26 -1.03 -3.83 -3.00
CA GLN A 26 -2.26 -3.16 -3.43
C GLN A 26 -2.91 -2.34 -2.30
N ALA A 27 -2.80 -2.79 -1.06
CA ALA A 27 -3.34 -2.07 0.08
C ALA A 27 -2.48 -0.86 0.50
N THR A 28 -1.16 -0.96 0.42
CA THR A 28 -0.26 -0.01 1.10
C THR A 28 0.48 0.95 0.16
N ILE A 29 0.81 0.53 -1.07
CA ILE A 29 1.49 1.39 -2.06
C ILE A 29 0.69 2.66 -2.37
N PRO A 30 -0.67 2.64 -2.47
CA PRO A 30 -1.44 3.88 -2.62
C PRO A 30 -1.15 4.90 -1.53
N MET A 31 -0.94 4.47 -0.29
CA MET A 31 -0.63 5.37 0.83
C MET A 31 0.77 5.97 0.71
N VAL A 32 1.76 5.16 0.34
CA VAL A 32 3.11 5.66 0.07
C VAL A 32 3.09 6.68 -1.07
N ALA A 33 2.38 6.38 -2.17
CA ALA A 33 2.23 7.29 -3.29
C ALA A 33 1.49 8.59 -2.91
N ALA A 34 0.49 8.51 -2.03
CA ALA A 34 -0.22 9.69 -1.53
C ALA A 34 0.71 10.64 -0.75
N VAL A 35 1.61 10.10 0.08
CA VAL A 35 2.64 10.89 0.78
C VAL A 35 3.66 11.43 -0.22
N SER A 36 4.17 10.58 -1.10
CA SER A 36 5.19 10.93 -2.10
C SER A 36 4.77 12.03 -3.09
N ARG A 37 3.46 12.18 -3.32
CA ARG A 37 2.91 13.28 -4.14
C ARG A 37 3.02 14.66 -3.47
N VAL A 38 3.19 14.70 -2.16
CA VAL A 38 3.30 15.94 -1.36
C VAL A 38 4.75 16.26 -1.03
N VAL A 39 5.47 15.25 -0.50
CA VAL A 39 6.88 15.40 -0.10
C VAL A 39 7.68 14.17 -0.49
N PRO A 40 8.99 14.30 -0.76
CA PRO A 40 9.84 13.15 -1.01
C PRO A 40 9.86 12.19 0.19
N VAL A 41 9.66 10.89 -0.09
CA VAL A 41 9.71 9.82 0.91
C VAL A 41 11.10 9.20 0.90
N ALA A 42 11.87 9.41 1.96
CA ALA A 42 13.23 8.86 2.08
C ALA A 42 13.25 7.35 2.31
N TYR A 43 12.27 6.87 3.09
CA TYR A 43 12.08 5.45 3.39
C TYR A 43 10.61 5.16 3.63
N ALA A 44 10.13 4.04 3.11
CA ALA A 44 8.79 3.53 3.43
C ALA A 44 8.86 2.06 3.85
N GLU A 45 8.17 1.73 4.94
CA GLU A 45 8.00 0.36 5.41
C GLU A 45 6.52 0.04 5.50
N ILE A 46 6.14 -1.14 5.02
CA ILE A 46 4.79 -1.65 5.18
C ILE A 46 4.78 -2.94 5.98
N VAL A 47 3.78 -3.08 6.84
CA VAL A 47 3.48 -4.33 7.55
C VAL A 47 2.07 -4.75 7.17
N ALA A 48 1.97 -5.81 6.36
CA ALA A 48 0.68 -6.39 5.96
C ALA A 48 0.33 -7.57 6.87
N SER A 49 -0.76 -7.47 7.62
CA SER A 49 -1.26 -8.54 8.48
C SER A 49 -2.55 -9.13 7.92
N ILE A 50 -2.48 -10.36 7.43
CA ILE A 50 -3.61 -11.11 6.89
C ILE A 50 -3.99 -12.28 7.79
N ALA A 51 -5.25 -12.70 7.75
CA ALA A 51 -5.66 -13.92 8.44
C ALA A 51 -4.86 -15.13 7.93
N SER A 52 -4.31 -15.94 8.82
CA SER A 52 -3.57 -17.15 8.43
C SER A 52 -4.42 -18.09 7.55
N LYS A 53 -5.74 -18.13 7.78
CA LYS A 53 -6.69 -18.93 6.99
C LYS A 53 -6.85 -18.45 5.54
N SER A 54 -6.56 -17.18 5.24
CA SER A 54 -6.62 -16.63 3.88
C SER A 54 -5.27 -16.69 3.14
N ALA A 55 -4.22 -17.18 3.77
CA ALA A 55 -2.92 -17.42 3.15
C ALA A 55 -2.86 -18.83 2.56
N GLY A 56 -2.84 -18.92 1.22
CA GLY A 56 -2.72 -20.19 0.51
C GLY A 56 -1.31 -20.80 0.59
N PRO A 57 -1.14 -22.03 0.06
CA PRO A 57 0.17 -22.71 0.02
C PRO A 57 1.24 -21.90 -0.72
N GLY A 58 0.88 -21.22 -1.81
CA GLY A 58 1.78 -20.36 -2.58
C GLY A 58 2.36 -19.22 -1.76
N THR A 59 1.52 -18.49 -1.02
CA THR A 59 1.97 -17.41 -0.12
C THR A 59 2.93 -17.93 0.95
N ARG A 60 2.64 -19.09 1.52
CA ARG A 60 3.47 -19.69 2.58
C ARG A 60 4.83 -20.17 2.06
N ALA A 61 4.87 -20.64 0.82
CA ALA A 61 6.10 -21.12 0.19
C ALA A 61 6.99 -19.99 -0.34
N ASN A 62 6.41 -18.81 -0.62
CA ASN A 62 7.08 -17.72 -1.34
C ASN A 62 7.01 -16.38 -0.57
N ILE A 63 7.23 -16.41 0.74
CA ILE A 63 7.25 -15.18 1.58
C ILE A 63 8.35 -14.21 1.11
N ASP A 64 9.51 -14.73 0.70
CA ASP A 64 10.61 -13.90 0.21
C ASP A 64 10.22 -13.15 -1.07
N GLU A 65 9.53 -13.83 -2.01
CA GLU A 65 9.00 -13.19 -3.22
C GLU A 65 7.99 -12.07 -2.90
N PHE A 66 7.14 -12.27 -1.88
CA PHE A 66 6.25 -11.22 -1.40
C PHE A 66 7.03 -10.00 -0.96
N THR A 67 8.07 -10.17 -0.16
CA THR A 67 8.85 -9.07 0.41
C THR A 67 9.66 -8.35 -0.67
N GLU A 68 10.29 -9.05 -1.57
CA GLU A 68 11.07 -8.50 -2.68
C GLU A 68 10.19 -7.72 -3.67
N THR A 69 9.11 -8.34 -4.14
CA THR A 69 8.17 -7.74 -5.09
C THR A 69 7.53 -6.49 -4.50
N THR A 70 7.06 -6.57 -3.25
CA THR A 70 6.39 -5.43 -2.61
C THR A 70 7.38 -4.30 -2.33
N SER A 71 8.59 -4.59 -1.84
CA SER A 71 9.63 -3.58 -1.59
C SER A 71 10.00 -2.83 -2.88
N SER A 72 10.22 -3.56 -3.97
CA SER A 72 10.50 -2.97 -5.28
C SER A 72 9.34 -2.09 -5.80
N ALA A 73 8.11 -2.50 -5.57
CA ALA A 73 6.94 -1.72 -5.99
C ALA A 73 6.69 -0.49 -5.08
N ILE A 74 7.05 -0.54 -3.80
CA ILE A 74 7.06 0.64 -2.92
C ILE A 74 7.98 1.73 -3.48
N GLU A 75 9.14 1.34 -4.02
CA GLU A 75 10.10 2.26 -4.63
C GLU A 75 9.60 2.76 -5.99
N THR A 76 9.27 1.84 -6.90
CA THR A 76 9.00 2.16 -8.32
C THR A 76 7.61 2.73 -8.58
N VAL A 77 6.62 2.37 -7.80
CA VAL A 77 5.22 2.84 -7.92
C VAL A 77 4.86 3.79 -6.77
N GLY A 78 5.26 3.47 -5.55
CA GLY A 78 5.01 4.29 -4.37
C GLY A 78 5.84 5.57 -4.32
N GLY A 79 7.01 5.59 -4.97
CA GLY A 79 7.89 6.76 -5.04
C GLY A 79 8.80 6.94 -3.82
N ALA A 80 8.93 5.94 -2.95
CA ALA A 80 9.91 5.96 -1.88
C ALA A 80 11.34 5.70 -2.43
N ARG A 81 12.36 6.32 -1.83
CA ARG A 81 13.75 6.05 -2.21
C ARG A 81 14.21 4.66 -1.80
N ARG A 82 13.69 4.14 -0.70
CA ARG A 82 13.91 2.78 -0.23
C ARG A 82 12.62 2.22 0.35
N GLY A 83 12.28 1.00 -0.06
CA GLY A 83 11.10 0.28 0.36
C GLY A 83 11.43 -0.94 1.20
N LYS A 84 10.58 -1.26 2.19
CA LYS A 84 10.63 -2.50 2.94
C LYS A 84 9.23 -3.04 3.14
N ALA A 85 9.05 -4.33 2.98
CA ALA A 85 7.78 -5.01 3.18
C ALA A 85 7.92 -6.15 4.20
N ILE A 86 6.92 -6.24 5.07
CA ILE A 86 6.79 -7.31 6.07
C ILE A 86 5.40 -7.89 5.93
N ILE A 87 5.28 -9.21 5.96
CA ILE A 87 3.99 -9.91 6.01
C ILE A 87 3.85 -10.64 7.35
N ILE A 88 2.66 -10.56 7.94
CA ILE A 88 2.26 -11.29 9.13
C ILE A 88 1.09 -12.19 8.78
N LEU A 89 1.25 -13.50 8.97
CA LEU A 89 0.18 -14.47 8.90
C LEU A 89 -0.46 -14.60 10.28
N ASN A 90 -1.54 -13.87 10.52
CA ASN A 90 -2.20 -13.74 11.82
C ASN A 90 -3.01 -15.01 12.16
N PRO A 91 -2.64 -15.75 13.21
CA PRO A 91 -3.32 -17.00 13.58
C PRO A 91 -4.57 -16.81 14.45
N ALA A 92 -5.02 -15.58 14.70
CA ALA A 92 -6.15 -15.32 15.59
C ALA A 92 -7.40 -16.11 15.19
N GLU A 93 -8.13 -16.58 16.20
CA GLU A 93 -9.42 -17.25 16.08
C GLU A 93 -10.44 -16.55 16.98
N PRO A 94 -11.55 -16.00 16.47
CA PRO A 94 -11.92 -15.97 15.03
C PRO A 94 -10.93 -15.13 14.18
N PRO A 95 -10.85 -15.44 12.86
CA PRO A 95 -9.94 -14.72 11.97
C PRO A 95 -10.24 -13.22 11.92
N LEU A 96 -9.19 -12.42 11.95
CA LEU A 96 -9.30 -10.96 11.81
C LEU A 96 -9.24 -10.55 10.34
N ILE A 97 -9.92 -9.46 10.00
CA ILE A 97 -9.78 -8.81 8.69
C ILE A 97 -8.33 -8.35 8.47
N MET A 98 -7.95 -8.13 7.22
CA MET A 98 -6.64 -7.61 6.87
C MET A 98 -6.40 -6.24 7.52
N ARG A 99 -5.23 -6.07 8.13
CA ARG A 99 -4.78 -4.83 8.76
C ARG A 99 -3.38 -4.52 8.32
N ASP A 100 -3.19 -3.31 7.82
CA ASP A 100 -1.89 -2.91 7.31
C ASP A 100 -1.43 -1.63 7.99
N THR A 101 -0.12 -1.54 8.14
CA THR A 101 0.54 -0.34 8.65
C THR A 101 1.54 0.15 7.62
N VAL A 102 1.55 1.45 7.37
CA VAL A 102 2.52 2.11 6.51
C VAL A 102 3.27 3.14 7.32
N PHE A 103 4.58 3.10 7.27
CA PHE A 103 5.48 4.12 7.81
C PHE A 103 6.23 4.79 6.68
N CYS A 104 6.17 6.12 6.61
CA CYS A 104 6.97 6.92 5.68
C CYS A 104 7.83 7.89 6.46
N LEU A 105 9.14 7.91 6.17
CA LEU A 105 10.07 8.89 6.73
C LEU A 105 10.23 10.03 5.72
N VAL A 106 9.91 11.25 6.17
CA VAL A 106 9.84 12.45 5.33
C VAL A 106 10.51 13.65 6.02
N ASP A 107 10.92 14.61 5.23
CA ASP A 107 11.31 15.93 5.74
C ASP A 107 10.10 16.87 5.61
N ALA A 108 9.40 17.12 6.72
CA ALA A 108 8.15 17.88 6.74
C ALA A 108 8.03 18.71 8.04
N PRO A 109 8.91 19.68 8.28
CA PRO A 109 8.89 20.48 9.50
C PRO A 109 7.71 21.46 9.58
N ASP A 110 7.04 21.76 8.45
CA ASP A 110 5.94 22.69 8.39
C ASP A 110 4.58 22.00 8.68
N PRO A 111 3.79 22.47 9.66
CA PRO A 111 2.46 21.95 9.93
C PRO A 111 1.49 22.00 8.73
N ALA A 112 1.62 22.98 7.83
CA ALA A 112 0.79 23.05 6.62
C ALA A 112 1.01 21.81 5.72
N THR A 113 2.24 21.36 5.60
CA THR A 113 2.60 20.13 4.87
C THR A 113 1.94 18.90 5.50
N HIS A 114 1.79 18.85 6.83
CA HIS A 114 1.08 17.75 7.49
C HIS A 114 -0.38 17.65 7.07
N ASP A 115 -1.06 18.79 6.91
CA ASP A 115 -2.45 18.82 6.48
C ASP A 115 -2.59 18.43 5.01
N GLU A 116 -1.66 18.85 4.14
CA GLU A 116 -1.59 18.41 2.74
C GLU A 116 -1.38 16.89 2.63
N ILE A 117 -0.49 16.31 3.46
CA ILE A 117 -0.27 14.86 3.52
C ILE A 117 -1.56 14.14 3.92
N ARG A 118 -2.26 14.61 4.97
CA ARG A 118 -3.52 13.99 5.42
C ARG A 118 -4.59 14.05 4.33
N GLN A 119 -4.76 15.19 3.68
CA GLN A 119 -5.74 15.36 2.59
C GLN A 119 -5.41 14.45 1.39
N SER A 120 -4.13 14.35 1.02
CA SER A 120 -3.68 13.45 -0.04
C SER A 120 -3.99 11.98 0.27
N ILE A 121 -3.75 11.55 1.52
CA ILE A 121 -4.05 10.20 1.99
C ILE A 121 -5.56 9.95 1.99
N GLU A 122 -6.37 10.86 2.53
CA GLU A 122 -7.83 10.71 2.58
C GLU A 122 -8.44 10.61 1.18
N LYS A 123 -7.96 11.45 0.26
CA LYS A 123 -8.36 11.36 -1.15
C LYS A 123 -8.01 9.99 -1.74
N MET A 124 -6.79 9.52 -1.54
CA MET A 124 -6.33 8.23 -2.06
C MET A 124 -7.11 7.06 -1.46
N VAL A 125 -7.48 7.13 -0.18
CA VAL A 125 -8.37 6.13 0.46
C VAL A 125 -9.71 6.07 -0.27
N GLY A 126 -10.29 7.21 -0.62
CA GLY A 126 -11.52 7.29 -1.43
C GLY A 126 -11.34 6.67 -2.82
N ASP A 127 -10.22 6.96 -3.48
CA ASP A 127 -9.91 6.43 -4.82
C ASP A 127 -9.78 4.88 -4.80
N VAL A 128 -9.17 4.30 -3.77
CA VAL A 128 -9.08 2.84 -3.60
C VAL A 128 -10.42 2.24 -3.19
N ALA A 129 -11.14 2.87 -2.26
CA ALA A 129 -12.44 2.40 -1.79
C ALA A 129 -13.49 2.34 -2.91
N ALA A 130 -13.31 3.10 -3.99
CA ALA A 130 -14.20 3.06 -5.16
C ALA A 130 -14.22 1.68 -5.84
N TYR A 131 -13.12 0.92 -5.79
CA TYR A 131 -13.07 -0.45 -6.32
C TYR A 131 -12.85 -1.53 -5.24
N VAL A 132 -12.54 -1.15 -4.00
CA VAL A 132 -12.44 -2.02 -2.82
C VAL A 132 -13.28 -1.42 -1.69
N PRO A 133 -14.60 -1.62 -1.65
CA PRO A 133 -15.50 -0.93 -0.71
C PRO A 133 -15.16 -1.12 0.77
N GLY A 134 -14.49 -2.23 1.12
CA GLY A 134 -14.03 -2.51 2.49
C GLY A 134 -12.70 -1.88 2.89
N TYR A 135 -12.08 -1.07 2.00
CA TYR A 135 -10.83 -0.37 2.27
C TYR A 135 -11.07 0.94 3.04
N ARG A 136 -10.40 1.11 4.16
CA ARG A 136 -10.57 2.30 5.00
C ARG A 136 -9.38 2.57 5.91
N LEU A 137 -9.23 3.82 6.35
CA LEU A 137 -8.37 4.14 7.49
C LEU A 137 -8.96 3.53 8.76
N LYS A 138 -8.13 2.89 9.56
CA LYS A 138 -8.49 2.39 10.88
C LYS A 138 -8.57 3.53 11.92
N GLN A 139 -7.75 4.54 11.76
CA GLN A 139 -7.65 5.72 12.62
C GLN A 139 -7.05 6.89 11.85
N GLN A 140 -7.06 8.07 12.45
CA GLN A 140 -6.42 9.26 11.86
C GLN A 140 -4.93 9.02 11.60
N VAL A 141 -4.44 9.60 10.50
CA VAL A 141 -3.03 9.59 10.13
C VAL A 141 -2.21 10.32 11.18
N GLN A 142 -1.21 9.64 11.69
CA GLN A 142 -0.28 10.19 12.69
C GLN A 142 0.95 10.73 11.97
N ILE A 143 1.36 11.94 12.31
CA ILE A 143 2.61 12.55 11.84
C ILE A 143 3.35 13.00 13.10
N THR A 144 4.49 12.37 13.35
CA THR A 144 5.26 12.57 14.58
C THR A 144 6.70 12.95 14.24
N GLU A 145 7.26 13.87 14.98
CA GLU A 145 8.66 14.23 14.89
C GLU A 145 9.55 13.03 15.27
N ILE A 146 10.64 12.84 14.53
CA ILE A 146 11.63 11.79 14.79
C ILE A 146 12.63 12.33 15.80
N PRO A 147 12.74 11.73 17.00
CA PRO A 147 13.72 12.16 18.01
C PRO A 147 15.15 12.17 17.44
N GLU A 148 15.96 13.16 17.85
CA GLU A 148 17.33 13.30 17.35
C GLU A 148 18.21 12.08 17.64
N ASP A 149 17.95 11.38 18.74
CA ASP A 149 18.67 10.18 19.18
C ASP A 149 18.17 8.88 18.52
N GLN A 150 17.07 8.93 17.75
CA GLN A 150 16.57 7.75 17.03
C GLN A 150 17.45 7.44 15.81
N PRO A 151 18.07 6.25 15.72
CA PRO A 151 18.97 5.90 14.62
C PRO A 151 18.18 5.54 13.37
N VAL A 152 17.98 6.49 12.47
CA VAL A 152 17.28 6.29 11.17
C VAL A 152 18.25 6.24 9.98
N GLU A 153 19.51 6.59 10.16
CA GLU A 153 20.53 6.71 9.10
C GLU A 153 20.74 5.38 8.36
N THR A 154 20.63 4.26 9.05
CA THR A 154 20.78 2.92 8.45
C THR A 154 19.64 2.54 7.50
N LEU A 155 18.52 3.26 7.58
CA LEU A 155 17.35 3.06 6.71
C LEU A 155 17.48 3.87 5.41
N LEU A 156 18.34 4.88 5.37
CA LEU A 156 18.46 5.80 4.25
C LEU A 156 19.44 5.27 3.21
N VAL A 157 19.19 5.59 1.94
CA VAL A 157 20.12 5.35 0.84
C VAL A 157 21.09 6.53 0.73
N ASP A 158 20.54 7.74 0.78
CA ASP A 158 21.23 9.01 0.67
C ASP A 158 20.37 10.16 1.21
N GLY A 159 20.91 11.38 1.22
CA GLY A 159 20.16 12.59 1.53
C GLY A 159 20.19 13.01 3.00
N ASN A 160 19.39 14.01 3.31
CA ASN A 160 19.27 14.55 4.65
C ASN A 160 18.47 13.62 5.56
N ARG A 161 18.74 13.70 6.86
CA ARG A 161 17.93 13.01 7.86
C ARG A 161 16.47 13.47 7.78
N PRO A 162 15.49 12.56 7.69
CA PRO A 162 14.07 12.92 7.75
C PRO A 162 13.74 13.47 9.14
N THR A 163 12.79 14.41 9.17
CA THR A 163 12.36 15.06 10.40
C THR A 163 11.11 14.43 11.00
N HIS A 164 10.28 13.78 10.18
CA HIS A 164 8.98 13.25 10.60
C HIS A 164 8.72 11.84 10.08
N GLN A 165 7.95 11.09 10.87
CA GLN A 165 7.36 9.82 10.49
C GLN A 165 5.86 9.99 10.29
N VAL A 166 5.38 9.63 9.11
CA VAL A 166 3.95 9.47 8.79
C VAL A 166 3.56 8.03 9.04
N SER A 167 2.58 7.79 9.92
CA SER A 167 2.08 6.45 10.26
C SER A 167 0.61 6.34 9.85
N ILE A 168 0.31 5.38 8.98
CA ILE A 168 -1.00 5.15 8.39
C ILE A 168 -1.44 3.74 8.74
N PHE A 169 -2.65 3.61 9.27
CA PHE A 169 -3.23 2.33 9.68
C PHE A 169 -4.48 2.06 8.87
N LEU A 170 -4.51 0.90 8.21
CA LEU A 170 -5.56 0.50 7.28
C LEU A 170 -6.29 -0.75 7.76
N GLU A 171 -7.53 -0.87 7.36
CA GLU A 171 -8.30 -2.10 7.39
C GLU A 171 -8.82 -2.39 5.98
N VAL A 172 -8.75 -3.66 5.58
CA VAL A 172 -9.33 -4.15 4.33
C VAL A 172 -10.26 -5.31 4.67
N GLU A 173 -11.54 -5.04 4.56
CA GLU A 173 -12.60 -6.02 4.78
C GLU A 173 -13.07 -6.56 3.44
N GLY A 174 -13.14 -7.87 3.31
CA GLY A 174 -13.66 -8.52 2.11
C GLY A 174 -15.16 -8.30 1.94
N ALA A 175 -15.63 -8.28 0.71
CA ALA A 175 -17.05 -8.06 0.37
C ALA A 175 -17.97 -9.21 0.79
N ALA A 176 -17.44 -10.33 1.25
CA ALA A 176 -18.17 -11.53 1.69
C ALA A 176 -19.12 -12.12 0.62
N HIS A 177 -18.80 -11.94 -0.67
CA HIS A 177 -19.60 -12.51 -1.75
C HIS A 177 -19.38 -14.01 -1.89
N TYR A 178 -18.13 -14.46 -1.98
CA TYR A 178 -17.74 -15.87 -2.07
C TYR A 178 -16.83 -16.27 -0.93
N LEU A 179 -15.82 -15.47 -0.62
CA LEU A 179 -14.93 -15.67 0.51
C LEU A 179 -15.44 -14.92 1.74
N PRO A 180 -15.13 -15.40 2.96
CA PRO A 180 -15.50 -14.67 4.19
C PRO A 180 -14.89 -13.27 4.26
N ALA A 181 -15.53 -12.36 5.00
CA ALA A 181 -15.08 -10.97 5.16
C ALA A 181 -13.64 -10.81 5.66
N TYR A 182 -13.09 -11.79 6.39
CA TYR A 182 -11.70 -11.73 6.81
C TYR A 182 -10.69 -11.88 5.65
N ALA A 183 -11.13 -12.37 4.48
CA ALA A 183 -10.28 -12.57 3.30
C ALA A 183 -10.13 -11.30 2.44
N GLY A 184 -10.04 -10.13 3.05
CA GLY A 184 -9.84 -8.84 2.37
C GLY A 184 -8.59 -8.80 1.49
N ASN A 185 -7.56 -9.56 1.85
CA ASN A 185 -6.36 -9.71 1.04
C ASN A 185 -6.62 -10.37 -0.34
N LEU A 186 -7.56 -11.29 -0.43
CA LEU A 186 -7.94 -11.91 -1.70
C LEU A 186 -8.86 -10.99 -2.50
N ASP A 187 -9.82 -10.35 -1.84
CA ASP A 187 -10.74 -9.41 -2.48
C ASP A 187 -10.03 -8.20 -3.10
N ILE A 188 -9.05 -7.61 -2.41
CA ILE A 188 -8.32 -6.47 -2.98
C ILE A 188 -7.54 -6.87 -4.23
N MET A 189 -6.98 -8.09 -4.30
CA MET A 189 -6.28 -8.57 -5.49
C MET A 189 -7.22 -8.77 -6.67
N THR A 190 -8.37 -9.40 -6.45
CA THR A 190 -9.37 -9.63 -7.50
C THR A 190 -10.00 -8.33 -7.97
N SER A 191 -10.30 -7.41 -7.06
CA SER A 191 -10.85 -6.08 -7.38
C SER A 191 -9.86 -5.23 -8.17
N ALA A 192 -8.58 -5.21 -7.78
CA ALA A 192 -7.55 -4.49 -8.51
C ALA A 192 -7.35 -5.06 -9.92
N GLY A 193 -7.31 -6.40 -10.05
CA GLY A 193 -7.21 -7.08 -11.35
C GLY A 193 -8.39 -6.77 -12.26
N LEU A 194 -9.61 -6.83 -11.72
CA LEU A 194 -10.83 -6.49 -12.46
C LEU A 194 -10.81 -5.03 -12.92
N GLN A 195 -10.44 -4.10 -12.04
CA GLN A 195 -10.36 -2.67 -12.34
C GLN A 195 -9.43 -2.38 -13.55
N ILE A 196 -8.28 -3.04 -13.62
CA ILE A 196 -7.36 -2.87 -14.74
C ILE A 196 -7.89 -3.57 -16.02
N ALA A 197 -8.49 -4.75 -15.88
CA ALA A 197 -9.08 -5.46 -17.02
C ALA A 197 -10.21 -4.63 -17.67
N GLU A 198 -11.08 -4.01 -16.87
CA GLU A 198 -12.15 -3.13 -17.36
C GLU A 198 -11.59 -1.88 -18.06
N ARG A 199 -10.56 -1.23 -17.54
CA ARG A 199 -9.90 -0.09 -18.18
C ARG A 199 -9.28 -0.46 -19.54
N ILE A 200 -8.64 -1.63 -19.62
CA ILE A 200 -8.07 -2.16 -20.87
C ILE A 200 -9.18 -2.42 -21.89
N ALA A 201 -10.31 -3.01 -21.46
CA ALA A 201 -11.45 -3.25 -22.34
C ALA A 201 -12.04 -1.93 -22.86
N GLN A 202 -12.34 -0.97 -21.98
CA GLN A 202 -12.86 0.35 -22.32
C GLN A 202 -11.96 1.10 -23.31
N LYS A 203 -10.63 1.02 -23.12
CA LYS A 203 -9.67 1.63 -24.04
C LYS A 203 -9.77 1.03 -25.44
N LYS A 204 -9.92 -0.31 -25.54
CA LYS A 204 -10.07 -1.00 -26.84
C LYS A 204 -11.38 -0.68 -27.52
N ASP A 205 -12.47 -0.51 -26.76
CA ASP A 205 -13.79 -0.16 -27.32
C ASP A 205 -13.84 1.27 -27.86
N ASN A 206 -12.93 2.15 -27.38
CA ASN A 206 -12.83 3.55 -27.79
C ASN A 206 -11.73 3.82 -28.84
N ALA A 207 -10.99 2.79 -29.28
CA ALA A 207 -9.90 2.89 -30.26
C ALA A 207 -10.35 2.44 -31.65
#